data_f5d86d720f0e4dd55f1f003a42aa2ea3
#
_entry.id   f5d86d720f0e4dd55f1f003a42aa2ea3
#
_cell.length_a   1.000
_cell.length_b   1.000
_cell.length_c   1.000
_cell.angle_alpha   90.00
_cell.angle_beta   90.00
_cell.angle_gamma   90.00
#
_symmetry.space_group_name_H-M   'P 1'
#
loop_
_entity.id
_entity.type
_entity.pdbx_description
1 polymer ?
#
loop_
_entity_poly.entity_id
_entity_poly.type
_entity_poly.pdbx_seq_one_letter_code
_entity_poly.pdbx_strand_id
1 'polypeptide(L)'
;MKRKLLGANSETGKLRTVMTCQPGLAHERLTPANCDDLLFDDVIWVQEARKDHYDFRLKMEQRGVKVLEMHDLLEQTVSQPEARKYLLDRTVTAGNVGLGMLDSLRAFLDEMPNRTLAEHLIGGITGSELPFSPQGVFGQYAGKDGFILAPLPNTLFTRDTTCWIYSGVTLNPMYWPARRAETLLTTAIYKYHPFFAEADFEVWWGDPDQDHQLATVEGGDVMPIGNGAVLIGMGERTSPQAVGQIARALFDKGAASRVVACQMPRSRSAMHLDTVFSLCDRD
;
A
#
# COMPACT_ATOMS: atom_id res chain seq x y z
N MET A 1 -2.13 30.69 0.89
CA MET A 1 -3.13 29.77 0.24
C MET A 1 -3.72 28.88 1.34
N LYS A 2 -5.04 28.63 1.31
CA LYS A 2 -5.61 27.63 2.24
C LYS A 2 -5.09 26.25 1.80
N ARG A 3 -4.49 25.49 2.72
CA ARG A 3 -4.10 24.11 2.46
C ARG A 3 -5.32 23.28 2.06
N LYS A 4 -5.13 22.33 1.16
CA LYS A 4 -6.21 21.46 0.72
C LYS A 4 -6.51 20.44 1.82
N LEU A 5 -7.76 20.42 2.30
CA LEU A 5 -8.22 19.42 3.26
C LEU A 5 -8.43 18.09 2.54
N LEU A 6 -7.77 17.03 3.03
CA LEU A 6 -7.98 15.64 2.61
C LEU A 6 -8.66 14.88 3.75
N GLY A 7 -9.44 13.86 3.40
CA GLY A 7 -10.08 12.99 4.38
C GLY A 7 -11.26 12.20 3.83
N ALA A 8 -11.71 11.24 4.62
CA ALA A 8 -12.89 10.43 4.36
C ALA A 8 -13.82 10.47 5.57
N ASN A 9 -15.05 10.98 5.38
CA ASN A 9 -16.00 11.17 6.47
C ASN A 9 -17.07 10.11 6.58
N SER A 10 -17.25 9.30 5.54
CA SER A 10 -18.15 8.15 5.52
C SER A 10 -17.89 7.26 4.31
N GLU A 11 -18.33 6.03 4.36
CA GLU A 11 -18.28 5.08 3.25
C GLU A 11 -19.30 5.41 2.14
N THR A 12 -20.38 6.14 2.46
CA THR A 12 -21.47 6.53 1.53
C THR A 12 -21.38 7.96 1.02
N GLY A 13 -20.35 8.70 1.42
CA GLY A 13 -20.13 10.07 0.99
C GLY A 13 -19.72 10.17 -0.49
N LYS A 14 -19.96 11.35 -1.10
CA LYS A 14 -19.51 11.58 -2.48
C LYS A 14 -17.99 11.42 -2.59
N LEU A 15 -17.53 10.47 -3.39
CA LEU A 15 -16.12 10.29 -3.75
C LEU A 15 -15.65 11.49 -4.58
N ARG A 16 -14.54 12.10 -4.19
CA ARG A 16 -13.95 13.27 -4.88
C ARG A 16 -12.56 12.98 -5.42
N THR A 17 -11.77 12.24 -4.65
CA THR A 17 -10.40 11.87 -5.03
C THR A 17 -10.15 10.43 -4.58
N VAL A 18 -9.58 9.62 -5.43
CA VAL A 18 -9.22 8.24 -5.15
C VAL A 18 -7.85 7.93 -5.71
N MET A 19 -7.08 7.12 -4.99
CA MET A 19 -5.86 6.50 -5.51
C MET A 19 -6.18 5.12 -6.02
N THR A 20 -5.69 4.80 -7.22
CA THR A 20 -5.77 3.47 -7.83
C THR A 20 -4.38 3.00 -8.20
N CYS A 21 -4.20 1.70 -8.36
CA CYS A 21 -2.99 1.11 -8.88
C CYS A 21 -3.36 0.16 -10.02
N GLN A 22 -2.90 0.44 -11.23
CA GLN A 22 -3.22 -0.41 -12.38
C GLN A 22 -2.46 -1.73 -12.34
N PRO A 23 -3.01 -2.82 -12.90
CA PRO A 23 -2.27 -4.05 -13.12
C PRO A 23 -1.02 -3.79 -13.98
N GLY A 24 0.13 -4.32 -13.57
CA GLY A 24 1.40 -4.06 -14.23
C GLY A 24 2.41 -5.19 -14.07
N LEU A 25 3.69 -4.84 -14.05
CA LEU A 25 4.82 -5.76 -14.00
C LEU A 25 4.71 -6.78 -12.84
N ALA A 26 4.23 -6.35 -11.65
CA ALA A 26 4.04 -7.26 -10.52
C ALA A 26 3.09 -8.42 -10.86
N HIS A 27 2.04 -8.16 -11.64
CA HIS A 27 1.04 -9.16 -12.02
C HIS A 27 1.53 -10.03 -13.20
N GLU A 28 2.37 -9.49 -14.08
CA GLU A 28 3.02 -10.27 -15.15
C GLU A 28 3.99 -11.32 -14.59
N ARG A 29 4.42 -11.16 -13.34
CA ARG A 29 5.31 -12.06 -12.60
C ARG A 29 4.60 -13.12 -11.78
N LEU A 30 3.27 -13.08 -11.73
CA LEU A 30 2.49 -14.14 -11.11
C LEU A 30 2.60 -15.43 -11.94
N THR A 31 2.85 -16.52 -11.27
CA THR A 31 2.94 -17.86 -11.84
C THR A 31 2.15 -18.82 -10.94
N PRO A 32 1.73 -19.99 -11.44
CA PRO A 32 1.09 -21.00 -10.57
C PRO A 32 1.96 -21.47 -9.40
N ALA A 33 3.28 -21.23 -9.47
CA ALA A 33 4.21 -21.65 -8.42
C ALA A 33 4.39 -20.58 -7.32
N ASN A 34 4.04 -19.32 -7.56
CA ASN A 34 4.26 -18.22 -6.61
C ASN A 34 3.01 -17.42 -6.24
N CYS A 35 1.87 -17.66 -6.89
CA CYS A 35 0.66 -16.87 -6.65
C CYS A 35 0.18 -17.00 -5.21
N ASP A 36 0.20 -18.18 -4.60
CA ASP A 36 -0.20 -18.37 -3.21
C ASP A 36 0.68 -17.58 -2.23
N ASP A 37 2.01 -17.59 -2.43
CA ASP A 37 2.97 -16.84 -1.61
C ASP A 37 2.77 -15.33 -1.75
N LEU A 38 2.30 -14.89 -2.93
CA LEU A 38 1.98 -13.51 -3.25
C LEU A 38 0.51 -13.14 -2.99
N LEU A 39 -0.26 -14.03 -2.34
CA LEU A 39 -1.67 -13.85 -1.93
C LEU A 39 -2.65 -13.66 -3.09
N PHE A 40 -2.37 -14.27 -4.23
CA PHE A 40 -3.28 -14.39 -5.36
C PHE A 40 -3.79 -15.82 -5.49
N ASP A 41 -5.07 -15.98 -5.82
CA ASP A 41 -5.69 -17.31 -5.98
C ASP A 41 -5.29 -17.97 -7.30
N ASP A 42 -4.94 -17.18 -8.31
CA ASP A 42 -4.50 -17.66 -9.63
C ASP A 42 -3.75 -16.55 -10.38
N VAL A 43 -3.14 -16.90 -11.50
CA VAL A 43 -2.54 -15.94 -12.44
C VAL A 43 -3.65 -15.18 -13.17
N ILE A 44 -3.36 -13.95 -13.58
CA ILE A 44 -4.32 -13.11 -14.29
C ILE A 44 -3.83 -12.78 -15.70
N TRP A 45 -4.78 -12.60 -16.64
CA TRP A 45 -4.46 -12.05 -17.94
C TRP A 45 -4.30 -10.52 -17.84
N VAL A 46 -3.07 -10.07 -17.63
CA VAL A 46 -2.75 -8.69 -17.28
C VAL A 46 -3.26 -7.67 -18.31
N GLN A 47 -3.18 -7.98 -19.61
CA GLN A 47 -3.67 -7.07 -20.64
C GLN A 47 -5.18 -6.81 -20.55
N GLU A 48 -5.97 -7.85 -20.26
CA GLU A 48 -7.41 -7.70 -20.09
C GLU A 48 -7.73 -6.99 -18.76
N ALA A 49 -7.05 -7.36 -17.70
CA ALA A 49 -7.18 -6.68 -16.40
C ALA A 49 -6.84 -5.17 -16.48
N ARG A 50 -5.88 -4.79 -17.33
CA ARG A 50 -5.59 -3.36 -17.62
C ARG A 50 -6.75 -2.65 -18.30
N LYS A 51 -7.45 -3.29 -19.23
CA LYS A 51 -8.63 -2.72 -19.90
C LYS A 51 -9.79 -2.53 -18.94
N ASP A 52 -10.07 -3.56 -18.13
CA ASP A 52 -11.10 -3.50 -17.09
C ASP A 52 -10.80 -2.39 -16.06
N HIS A 53 -9.56 -2.29 -15.64
CA HIS A 53 -9.11 -1.23 -14.74
C HIS A 53 -9.22 0.16 -15.37
N TYR A 54 -8.87 0.30 -16.65
CA TYR A 54 -9.03 1.56 -17.38
C TYR A 54 -10.53 1.97 -17.45
N ASP A 55 -11.42 1.03 -17.79
CA ASP A 55 -12.86 1.28 -17.84
C ASP A 55 -13.42 1.65 -16.45
N PHE A 56 -12.96 0.99 -15.41
CA PHE A 56 -13.28 1.33 -14.02
C PHE A 56 -12.87 2.78 -13.67
N ARG A 57 -11.63 3.17 -13.98
CA ARG A 57 -11.14 4.55 -13.79
C ARG A 57 -11.97 5.56 -14.57
N LEU A 58 -12.23 5.28 -15.85
CA LEU A 58 -13.00 6.15 -16.72
C LEU A 58 -14.42 6.42 -16.17
N LYS A 59 -15.06 5.40 -15.62
CA LYS A 59 -16.38 5.54 -14.97
C LYS A 59 -16.35 6.46 -13.75
N MET A 60 -15.28 6.47 -12.99
CA MET A 60 -15.10 7.42 -11.88
C MET A 60 -14.82 8.84 -12.36
N GLU A 61 -13.93 9.00 -13.34
CA GLU A 61 -13.58 10.29 -13.93
C GLU A 61 -14.79 10.97 -14.60
N GLN A 62 -15.64 10.22 -15.29
CA GLN A 62 -16.90 10.70 -15.87
C GLN A 62 -17.90 11.20 -14.81
N ARG A 63 -17.76 10.77 -13.56
CA ARG A 63 -18.54 11.24 -12.39
C ARG A 63 -17.87 12.39 -11.64
N GLY A 64 -16.79 12.94 -12.21
CA GLY A 64 -16.04 14.05 -11.63
C GLY A 64 -15.14 13.66 -10.46
N VAL A 65 -14.78 12.39 -10.33
CA VAL A 65 -13.78 11.91 -9.37
C VAL A 65 -12.39 12.16 -9.92
N LYS A 66 -11.52 12.75 -9.13
CA LYS A 66 -10.09 12.83 -9.45
C LYS A 66 -9.44 11.49 -9.14
N VAL A 67 -9.03 10.77 -10.16
CA VAL A 67 -8.28 9.52 -10.02
C VAL A 67 -6.78 9.82 -10.02
N LEU A 68 -6.07 9.28 -9.04
CA LEU A 68 -4.62 9.36 -8.87
C LEU A 68 -4.05 7.95 -9.08
N GLU A 69 -3.20 7.79 -10.07
CA GLU A 69 -2.58 6.50 -10.37
C GLU A 69 -1.28 6.33 -9.60
N MET A 70 -1.14 5.23 -8.88
CA MET A 70 -0.03 5.00 -7.96
C MET A 70 1.34 5.00 -8.64
N HIS A 71 1.46 4.43 -9.83
CA HIS A 71 2.73 4.46 -10.57
C HIS A 71 3.16 5.89 -10.94
N ASP A 72 2.20 6.75 -11.34
CA ASP A 72 2.47 8.14 -11.68
C ASP A 72 2.83 8.96 -10.43
N LEU A 73 2.12 8.72 -9.31
CA LEU A 73 2.46 9.33 -8.04
C LEU A 73 3.86 8.92 -7.57
N LEU A 74 4.19 7.63 -7.69
CA LEU A 74 5.48 7.11 -7.26
C LEU A 74 6.61 7.62 -8.16
N GLU A 75 6.43 7.68 -9.47
CA GLU A 75 7.38 8.30 -10.40
C GLU A 75 7.69 9.75 -10.01
N GLN A 76 6.66 10.55 -9.75
CA GLN A 76 6.81 11.94 -9.31
C GLN A 76 7.46 12.02 -7.93
N THR A 77 7.16 11.08 -7.04
CA THR A 77 7.76 11.01 -5.71
C THR A 77 9.26 10.72 -5.80
N VAL A 78 9.68 9.69 -6.53
CA VAL A 78 11.11 9.33 -6.65
C VAL A 78 11.92 10.30 -7.50
N SER A 79 11.29 11.24 -8.19
CA SER A 79 11.99 12.35 -8.83
C SER A 79 12.62 13.31 -7.83
N GLN A 80 12.17 13.28 -6.58
CA GLN A 80 12.76 14.05 -5.47
C GLN A 80 13.88 13.23 -4.82
N PRO A 81 15.12 13.77 -4.73
CA PRO A 81 16.27 13.01 -4.21
C PRO A 81 16.05 12.47 -2.78
N GLU A 82 15.37 13.23 -1.93
CA GLU A 82 15.08 12.84 -0.55
C GLU A 82 14.10 11.66 -0.47
N ALA A 83 13.08 11.66 -1.34
CA ALA A 83 12.11 10.58 -1.41
C ALA A 83 12.72 9.30 -1.99
N ARG A 84 13.54 9.43 -3.05
CA ARG A 84 14.30 8.31 -3.62
C ARG A 84 15.21 7.70 -2.56
N LYS A 85 15.98 8.53 -1.87
CA LYS A 85 16.84 8.07 -0.78
C LYS A 85 16.04 7.37 0.32
N TYR A 86 14.91 7.95 0.75
CA TYR A 86 14.03 7.39 1.77
C TYR A 86 13.56 5.97 1.41
N LEU A 87 13.09 5.79 0.18
CA LEU A 87 12.63 4.48 -0.31
C LEU A 87 13.78 3.48 -0.43
N LEU A 88 14.87 3.87 -1.07
CA LEU A 88 15.97 2.94 -1.32
C LEU A 88 16.72 2.52 -0.04
N ASP A 89 16.85 3.41 0.94
CA ASP A 89 17.44 3.07 2.25
C ASP A 89 16.64 1.97 2.98
N ARG A 90 15.33 1.87 2.72
CA ARG A 90 14.42 0.89 3.35
C ARG A 90 14.18 -0.34 2.51
N THR A 91 14.34 -0.23 1.21
CA THR A 91 14.19 -1.36 0.27
C THR A 91 15.49 -2.17 0.18
N VAL A 92 16.64 -1.47 0.05
CA VAL A 92 17.95 -2.10 -0.11
C VAL A 92 18.62 -2.22 1.25
N THR A 93 18.27 -3.25 1.98
CA THR A 93 18.81 -3.56 3.32
C THR A 93 19.43 -4.95 3.34
N ALA A 94 20.32 -5.19 4.29
CA ALA A 94 20.91 -6.53 4.48
C ALA A 94 19.84 -7.60 4.75
N GLY A 95 18.73 -7.22 5.39
CA GLY A 95 17.60 -8.11 5.66
C GLY A 95 16.80 -8.46 4.41
N ASN A 96 16.70 -7.57 3.44
CA ASN A 96 15.91 -7.78 2.23
C ASN A 96 16.73 -8.41 1.09
N VAL A 97 17.98 -7.95 0.88
CA VAL A 97 18.76 -8.30 -0.32
C VAL A 97 20.11 -8.97 -0.01
N GLY A 98 20.39 -9.20 1.27
CA GLY A 98 21.66 -9.78 1.72
C GLY A 98 22.87 -8.83 1.58
N LEU A 99 23.92 -9.11 2.31
CA LEU A 99 25.09 -8.23 2.37
C LEU A 99 25.80 -8.05 1.02
N GLY A 100 25.89 -9.10 0.21
CA GLY A 100 26.67 -9.07 -1.05
C GLY A 100 25.99 -8.26 -2.17
N MET A 101 24.73 -7.88 -2.01
CA MET A 101 23.97 -7.15 -3.03
C MET A 101 23.84 -5.63 -2.72
N LEU A 102 24.14 -5.21 -1.49
CA LEU A 102 23.80 -3.87 -1.00
C LEU A 102 24.32 -2.75 -1.92
N ASP A 103 25.62 -2.68 -2.12
CA ASP A 103 26.24 -1.56 -2.83
C ASP A 103 25.91 -1.56 -4.32
N SER A 104 26.00 -2.74 -4.96
CA SER A 104 25.75 -2.87 -6.41
C SER A 104 24.30 -2.63 -6.77
N LEU A 105 23.36 -3.16 -5.98
CA LEU A 105 21.94 -2.95 -6.20
C LEU A 105 21.54 -1.51 -5.91
N ARG A 106 22.10 -0.94 -4.82
CA ARG A 106 21.84 0.46 -4.48
C ARG A 106 22.28 1.41 -5.59
N ALA A 107 23.51 1.27 -6.09
CA ALA A 107 24.02 2.09 -7.19
C ALA A 107 23.17 1.96 -8.45
N PHE A 108 22.78 0.73 -8.80
CA PHE A 108 21.92 0.48 -9.95
C PHE A 108 20.55 1.17 -9.84
N LEU A 109 19.92 1.09 -8.68
CA LEU A 109 18.61 1.73 -8.44
C LEU A 109 18.69 3.24 -8.32
N ASP A 110 19.80 3.78 -7.79
CA ASP A 110 20.01 5.24 -7.70
C ASP A 110 20.13 5.89 -9.10
N GLU A 111 20.68 5.18 -10.08
CA GLU A 111 20.85 5.66 -11.46
C GLU A 111 19.61 5.39 -12.35
N MET A 112 18.67 4.59 -11.89
CA MET A 112 17.51 4.16 -12.67
C MET A 112 16.59 5.34 -13.00
N PRO A 113 16.05 5.47 -14.24
CA PRO A 113 15.05 6.49 -14.56
C PRO A 113 13.83 6.40 -13.64
N ASN A 114 13.24 7.54 -13.28
CA ASN A 114 12.16 7.61 -12.29
C ASN A 114 10.98 6.68 -12.59
N ARG A 115 10.53 6.64 -13.85
CA ARG A 115 9.43 5.75 -14.26
C ARG A 115 9.79 4.29 -14.07
N THR A 116 10.96 3.90 -14.52
CA THR A 116 11.46 2.52 -14.40
C THR A 116 11.64 2.14 -12.93
N LEU A 117 12.19 3.04 -12.11
CA LEU A 117 12.30 2.80 -10.67
C LEU A 117 10.93 2.59 -10.02
N ALA A 118 9.94 3.44 -10.33
CA ALA A 118 8.58 3.29 -9.82
C ALA A 118 7.96 1.95 -10.22
N GLU A 119 8.16 1.52 -11.46
CA GLU A 119 7.71 0.22 -11.96
C GLU A 119 8.37 -0.95 -11.23
N HIS A 120 9.68 -0.88 -10.98
CA HIS A 120 10.40 -1.94 -10.26
C HIS A 120 10.19 -1.94 -8.75
N LEU A 121 9.92 -0.80 -8.12
CA LEU A 121 9.54 -0.76 -6.71
C LEU A 121 8.21 -1.50 -6.44
N ILE A 122 7.31 -1.52 -7.41
CA ILE A 122 6.07 -2.32 -7.37
C ILE A 122 6.30 -3.70 -8.00
N GLY A 123 6.91 -3.73 -9.17
CA GLY A 123 7.07 -4.94 -9.96
C GLY A 123 8.13 -5.92 -9.43
N GLY A 124 9.03 -5.46 -8.57
CA GLY A 124 10.19 -6.24 -8.15
C GLY A 124 11.31 -6.27 -9.21
N ILE A 125 12.37 -7.01 -8.95
CA ILE A 125 13.53 -7.21 -9.85
C ILE A 125 13.98 -8.65 -9.76
N THR A 126 14.21 -9.30 -10.90
CA THR A 126 14.86 -10.62 -10.98
C THR A 126 16.37 -10.49 -11.17
N GLY A 127 17.10 -11.54 -10.89
CA GLY A 127 18.55 -11.56 -11.12
C GLY A 127 18.97 -11.32 -12.57
N SER A 128 18.13 -11.72 -13.54
CA SER A 128 18.40 -11.54 -14.98
C SER A 128 18.24 -10.10 -15.46
N GLU A 129 17.57 -9.25 -14.71
CA GLU A 129 17.38 -7.82 -15.03
C GLU A 129 18.52 -6.93 -14.51
N LEU A 130 19.40 -7.50 -13.70
CA LEU A 130 20.57 -6.79 -13.20
C LEU A 130 21.66 -6.67 -14.26
N PRO A 131 22.35 -5.52 -14.39
CA PRO A 131 23.49 -5.36 -15.31
C PRO A 131 24.77 -6.04 -14.79
N PHE A 132 24.69 -6.75 -13.68
CA PHE A 132 25.78 -7.49 -13.04
C PHE A 132 25.27 -8.84 -12.51
N SER A 133 26.18 -9.78 -12.29
CA SER A 133 25.79 -11.07 -11.72
C SER A 133 25.42 -10.91 -10.24
N PRO A 134 24.31 -11.52 -9.78
CA PRO A 134 23.96 -11.55 -8.37
C PRO A 134 25.10 -12.08 -7.48
N GLN A 135 25.40 -11.34 -6.42
CA GLN A 135 26.55 -11.61 -5.54
C GLN A 135 26.12 -12.00 -4.13
N GLY A 136 27.07 -12.64 -3.41
CA GLY A 136 26.83 -13.10 -2.05
C GLY A 136 25.90 -14.31 -1.96
N VAL A 137 25.64 -14.79 -0.75
CA VAL A 137 24.84 -15.99 -0.52
C VAL A 137 23.42 -15.83 -1.05
N PHE A 138 22.79 -14.71 -0.77
CA PHE A 138 21.43 -14.42 -1.23
C PHE A 138 21.36 -14.33 -2.77
N GLY A 139 22.27 -13.56 -3.38
CA GLY A 139 22.29 -13.41 -4.84
C GLY A 139 22.54 -14.73 -5.57
N GLN A 140 23.42 -15.59 -5.04
CA GLN A 140 23.66 -16.93 -5.59
C GLN A 140 22.46 -17.85 -5.39
N TYR A 141 21.77 -17.76 -4.25
CA TYR A 141 20.55 -18.54 -3.98
C TYR A 141 19.40 -18.15 -4.90
N ALA A 142 19.15 -16.86 -5.08
CA ALA A 142 18.12 -16.36 -6.00
C ALA A 142 18.45 -16.69 -7.46
N GLY A 143 19.72 -16.61 -7.84
CA GLY A 143 20.16 -16.87 -9.21
C GLY A 143 19.62 -15.82 -10.20
N LYS A 144 19.53 -16.24 -11.48
CA LYS A 144 19.06 -15.34 -12.54
C LYS A 144 17.54 -15.17 -12.56
N ASP A 145 16.82 -16.23 -12.25
CA ASP A 145 15.34 -16.27 -12.38
C ASP A 145 14.61 -15.91 -11.08
N GLY A 146 15.32 -15.94 -9.96
CA GLY A 146 14.76 -15.57 -8.66
C GLY A 146 14.66 -14.07 -8.45
N PHE A 147 13.77 -13.68 -7.58
CA PHE A 147 13.57 -12.26 -7.21
C PHE A 147 14.69 -11.78 -6.28
N ILE A 148 15.33 -10.71 -6.69
CA ILE A 148 16.23 -9.89 -5.85
C ILE A 148 15.39 -8.90 -5.03
N LEU A 149 14.40 -8.30 -5.66
CA LEU A 149 13.30 -7.59 -4.99
C LEU A 149 11.99 -8.28 -5.36
N ALA A 150 11.23 -8.69 -4.37
CA ALA A 150 9.95 -9.36 -4.59
C ALA A 150 8.93 -8.40 -5.22
N PRO A 151 8.07 -8.88 -6.14
CA PRO A 151 6.96 -8.09 -6.66
C PRO A 151 5.88 -7.88 -5.60
N LEU A 152 5.15 -6.78 -5.71
CA LEU A 152 4.07 -6.37 -4.80
C LEU A 152 2.72 -6.31 -5.55
N PRO A 153 2.18 -7.44 -6.03
CA PRO A 153 0.96 -7.43 -6.84
C PRO A 153 -0.27 -6.92 -6.05
N ASN A 154 -0.27 -7.04 -4.73
CA ASN A 154 -1.38 -6.56 -3.90
C ASN A 154 -1.42 -5.02 -3.75
N THR A 155 -0.47 -4.27 -4.30
CA THR A 155 -0.60 -2.81 -4.47
C THR A 155 -1.81 -2.41 -5.31
N LEU A 156 -2.37 -3.33 -6.11
CA LEU A 156 -3.66 -3.19 -6.77
C LEU A 156 -4.77 -2.77 -5.79
N PHE A 157 -4.70 -3.26 -4.54
CA PHE A 157 -5.64 -2.98 -3.46
C PHE A 157 -5.13 -1.82 -2.60
N THR A 158 -5.22 -0.59 -3.14
CA THR A 158 -4.69 0.63 -2.51
C THR A 158 -5.35 1.00 -1.19
N ARG A 159 -6.50 0.41 -0.86
CA ARG A 159 -7.21 0.64 0.39
C ARG A 159 -6.47 0.09 1.60
N ASP A 160 -5.73 -1.02 1.45
CA ASP A 160 -5.28 -1.80 2.60
C ASP A 160 -4.06 -1.22 3.31
N THR A 161 -3.19 -0.54 2.57
CA THR A 161 -1.93 0.02 3.11
C THR A 161 -2.14 1.24 3.98
N THR A 162 -3.28 1.92 3.85
CA THR A 162 -3.59 3.16 4.58
C THR A 162 -5.09 3.34 4.73
N CYS A 163 -5.55 3.85 5.88
CA CYS A 163 -6.97 4.11 6.11
C CYS A 163 -7.20 5.60 6.31
N TRP A 164 -7.98 6.22 5.43
CA TRP A 164 -8.46 7.57 5.65
C TRP A 164 -9.63 7.57 6.63
N ILE A 165 -9.44 8.22 7.77
CA ILE A 165 -10.43 8.38 8.82
C ILE A 165 -10.59 9.86 9.11
N TYR A 166 -11.74 10.44 8.74
CA TYR A 166 -12.02 11.87 8.88
C TYR A 166 -10.93 12.72 8.22
N SER A 167 -10.19 13.51 8.99
CA SER A 167 -9.17 14.45 8.52
C SER A 167 -7.74 13.90 8.56
N GLY A 168 -7.58 12.58 8.65
CA GLY A 168 -6.23 11.99 8.67
C GLY A 168 -6.23 10.54 8.24
N VAL A 169 -5.06 9.93 8.31
CA VAL A 169 -4.76 8.62 7.74
C VAL A 169 -3.97 7.76 8.72
N THR A 170 -4.11 6.45 8.62
CA THR A 170 -3.19 5.48 9.25
C THR A 170 -2.20 4.94 8.21
N LEU A 171 -1.00 4.59 8.65
CA LEU A 171 0.04 3.94 7.85
C LEU A 171 0.17 2.50 8.34
N ASN A 172 -0.42 1.57 7.61
CA ASN A 172 -0.80 0.27 8.13
C ASN A 172 0.35 -0.75 8.19
N PRO A 173 0.74 -1.26 9.38
CA PRO A 173 1.54 -2.47 9.48
C PRO A 173 0.74 -3.67 8.97
N MET A 174 1.13 -4.20 7.80
CA MET A 174 0.41 -5.30 7.15
C MET A 174 0.69 -6.63 7.85
N TYR A 175 -0.33 -7.48 7.94
CA TYR A 175 -0.22 -8.80 8.57
C TYR A 175 0.73 -9.73 7.78
N TRP A 176 0.49 -9.89 6.48
CA TRP A 176 1.27 -10.78 5.65
C TRP A 176 2.62 -10.19 5.23
N PRO A 177 3.73 -10.93 5.38
CA PRO A 177 5.06 -10.45 4.97
C PRO A 177 5.13 -9.96 3.52
N ALA A 178 4.44 -10.63 2.59
CA ALA A 178 4.38 -10.28 1.18
C ALA A 178 3.83 -8.86 0.91
N ARG A 179 3.08 -8.28 1.86
CA ARG A 179 2.46 -6.96 1.73
C ARG A 179 3.15 -5.85 2.55
N ARG A 180 4.08 -6.18 3.42
CA ARG A 180 4.68 -5.20 4.36
C ARG A 180 5.38 -4.04 3.66
N ALA A 181 6.01 -4.29 2.51
CA ALA A 181 6.69 -3.25 1.75
C ALA A 181 5.72 -2.27 1.03
N GLU A 182 4.44 -2.62 0.86
CA GLU A 182 3.47 -1.75 0.19
C GLU A 182 3.23 -0.46 0.95
N THR A 183 3.13 -0.50 2.28
CA THR A 183 2.93 0.68 3.13
C THR A 183 4.09 1.67 3.04
N LEU A 184 5.31 1.19 2.79
CA LEU A 184 6.47 2.05 2.57
C LEU A 184 6.27 2.94 1.33
N LEU A 185 5.74 2.39 0.24
CA LEU A 185 5.49 3.12 -1.01
C LEU A 185 4.44 4.22 -0.81
N THR A 186 3.31 3.87 -0.19
CA THR A 186 2.24 4.84 0.10
C THR A 186 2.68 5.91 1.10
N THR A 187 3.48 5.54 2.10
CA THR A 187 4.07 6.49 3.05
C THR A 187 4.99 7.49 2.35
N ALA A 188 5.85 7.04 1.43
CA ALA A 188 6.71 7.93 0.66
C ALA A 188 5.90 8.91 -0.19
N ILE A 189 4.84 8.42 -0.86
CA ILE A 189 3.92 9.26 -1.63
C ILE A 189 3.30 10.34 -0.72
N TYR A 190 2.74 9.98 0.42
CA TYR A 190 2.10 10.94 1.33
C TYR A 190 3.10 11.96 1.90
N LYS A 191 4.32 11.54 2.17
CA LYS A 191 5.34 12.40 2.77
C LYS A 191 5.98 13.37 1.77
N TYR A 192 6.22 12.95 0.54
CA TYR A 192 7.08 13.66 -0.40
C TYR A 192 6.35 14.15 -1.67
N HIS A 193 5.26 13.49 -2.10
CA HIS A 193 4.57 13.93 -3.31
C HIS A 193 3.89 15.29 -3.09
N PRO A 194 4.07 16.29 -4.00
CA PRO A 194 3.56 17.66 -3.79
C PRO A 194 2.06 17.73 -3.48
N PHE A 195 1.25 16.89 -4.12
CA PHE A 195 -0.19 16.85 -3.89
C PHE A 195 -0.57 16.59 -2.43
N PHE A 196 0.21 15.76 -1.73
CA PHE A 196 -0.02 15.39 -0.32
C PHE A 196 0.80 16.27 0.63
N ALA A 197 2.05 16.58 0.31
CA ALA A 197 2.91 17.43 1.14
C ALA A 197 2.34 18.84 1.35
N GLU A 198 1.57 19.36 0.37
CA GLU A 198 0.89 20.64 0.45
C GLU A 198 -0.52 20.54 1.10
N ALA A 199 -1.02 19.32 1.34
CA ALA A 199 -2.32 19.08 1.95
C ALA A 199 -2.24 19.17 3.48
N ASP A 200 -3.41 19.34 4.09
CA ASP A 200 -3.58 19.34 5.55
C ASP A 200 -4.30 18.06 5.96
N PHE A 201 -3.57 17.16 6.60
CA PHE A 201 -4.08 15.91 7.19
C PHE A 201 -3.13 15.40 8.26
N GLU A 202 -3.67 14.63 9.18
CA GLU A 202 -2.92 14.03 10.27
C GLU A 202 -2.54 12.57 9.95
N VAL A 203 -1.44 12.09 10.51
CA VAL A 203 -1.18 10.66 10.66
C VAL A 203 -1.65 10.24 12.04
N TRP A 204 -2.72 9.43 12.07
CA TRP A 204 -3.32 8.98 13.33
C TRP A 204 -2.46 7.93 14.01
N TRP A 205 -2.02 6.95 13.26
CA TRP A 205 -1.31 5.78 13.78
C TRP A 205 -0.57 5.05 12.66
N GLY A 206 0.47 4.29 13.05
CA GLY A 206 1.30 3.53 12.15
C GLY A 206 2.52 4.31 11.66
N ASP A 207 3.58 3.58 11.39
CA ASP A 207 4.84 4.10 10.87
C ASP A 207 5.64 2.91 10.31
N PRO A 208 6.04 2.90 9.03
CA PRO A 208 6.83 1.82 8.45
C PRO A 208 8.25 1.69 9.05
N ASP A 209 8.71 2.70 9.81
CA ASP A 209 10.00 2.67 10.49
C ASP A 209 9.92 2.05 11.91
N GLN A 210 8.71 1.71 12.39
CA GLN A 210 8.50 1.10 13.70
C GLN A 210 8.11 -0.37 13.57
N ASP A 211 8.62 -1.20 14.48
CA ASP A 211 8.11 -2.55 14.66
C ASP A 211 6.84 -2.53 15.51
N HIS A 212 5.71 -2.71 14.87
CA HIS A 212 4.40 -2.79 15.53
C HIS A 212 4.09 -4.19 16.08
N GLN A 213 4.99 -5.14 15.91
CA GLN A 213 4.87 -6.52 16.41
C GLN A 213 3.55 -7.18 15.95
N LEU A 214 2.66 -7.47 16.91
CA LEU A 214 1.35 -8.09 16.66
C LEU A 214 0.25 -7.07 16.33
N ALA A 215 0.54 -5.77 16.36
CA ALA A 215 -0.45 -4.76 16.05
C ALA A 215 -0.48 -4.52 14.53
N THR A 216 -1.28 -5.30 13.83
CA THR A 216 -1.48 -5.22 12.36
C THR A 216 -2.88 -4.72 12.03
N VAL A 217 -3.02 -4.00 10.93
CA VAL A 217 -4.30 -3.53 10.38
C VAL A 217 -4.23 -3.46 8.86
N GLU A 218 -5.33 -3.77 8.20
CA GLU A 218 -5.52 -3.55 6.76
C GLU A 218 -6.78 -2.69 6.53
N GLY A 219 -6.74 -1.81 5.53
CA GLY A 219 -7.74 -0.76 5.35
C GLY A 219 -9.14 -1.23 4.99
N GLY A 220 -9.27 -2.44 4.42
CA GLY A 220 -10.55 -3.06 4.19
C GLY A 220 -11.36 -3.33 5.47
N ASP A 221 -10.68 -3.32 6.63
CA ASP A 221 -11.33 -3.45 7.94
C ASP A 221 -11.82 -2.12 8.53
N VAL A 222 -11.42 -0.97 7.97
CA VAL A 222 -11.66 0.33 8.61
C VAL A 222 -12.68 1.16 7.82
N MET A 223 -13.80 1.48 8.46
CA MET A 223 -14.92 2.22 7.86
C MET A 223 -15.32 3.43 8.74
N PRO A 224 -14.98 4.66 8.37
CA PRO A 224 -15.60 5.84 8.95
C PRO A 224 -17.09 5.91 8.51
N ILE A 225 -18.01 6.01 9.48
CA ILE A 225 -19.46 6.00 9.21
C ILE A 225 -20.15 7.32 9.52
N GLY A 226 -19.37 8.37 9.76
CA GLY A 226 -19.88 9.70 10.11
C GLY A 226 -20.12 9.89 11.60
N ASN A 227 -20.46 11.11 11.99
CA ASN A 227 -20.77 11.50 13.36
C ASN A 227 -19.72 11.08 14.41
N GLY A 228 -18.44 11.07 14.03
CA GLY A 228 -17.34 10.66 14.89
C GLY A 228 -17.29 9.17 15.21
N ALA A 229 -18.00 8.32 14.45
CA ALA A 229 -18.00 6.88 14.63
C ALA A 229 -17.18 6.17 13.54
N VAL A 230 -16.46 5.12 13.93
CA VAL A 230 -15.65 4.29 13.05
C VAL A 230 -15.92 2.81 13.37
N LEU A 231 -16.20 2.01 12.35
CA LEU A 231 -16.21 0.55 12.45
C LEU A 231 -14.81 0.03 12.14
N ILE A 232 -14.32 -0.92 12.93
CA ILE A 232 -13.05 -1.60 12.65
C ILE A 232 -13.25 -3.11 12.81
N GLY A 233 -13.08 -3.86 11.71
CA GLY A 233 -13.08 -5.31 11.71
C GLY A 233 -11.87 -5.87 12.47
N MET A 234 -12.08 -6.98 13.15
CA MET A 234 -11.01 -7.74 13.82
C MET A 234 -11.09 -9.19 13.34
N GLY A 235 -10.08 -9.63 12.62
CA GLY A 235 -10.05 -10.96 12.01
C GLY A 235 -8.67 -11.59 12.03
N GLU A 236 -8.26 -12.11 10.89
CA GLU A 236 -6.91 -12.62 10.70
C GLU A 236 -5.89 -11.49 10.57
N ARG A 237 -6.21 -10.45 9.79
CA ARG A 237 -5.27 -9.42 9.34
C ARG A 237 -5.27 -8.17 10.22
N THR A 238 -6.39 -7.85 10.84
CA THR A 238 -6.49 -6.73 11.78
C THR A 238 -6.61 -7.25 13.21
N SER A 239 -5.63 -6.92 14.02
CA SER A 239 -5.50 -7.42 15.39
C SER A 239 -6.21 -6.53 16.40
N PRO A 240 -6.67 -7.09 17.54
CA PRO A 240 -7.23 -6.30 18.63
C PRO A 240 -6.27 -5.25 19.18
N GLN A 241 -4.96 -5.53 19.14
CA GLN A 241 -3.91 -4.60 19.58
C GLN A 241 -3.90 -3.33 18.71
N ALA A 242 -3.98 -3.47 17.38
CA ALA A 242 -4.05 -2.33 16.47
C ALA A 242 -5.35 -1.54 16.66
N VAL A 243 -6.49 -2.23 16.77
CA VAL A 243 -7.79 -1.57 17.01
C VAL A 243 -7.76 -0.71 18.26
N GLY A 244 -7.23 -1.24 19.37
CA GLY A 244 -7.09 -0.49 20.61
C GLY A 244 -6.19 0.74 20.50
N GLN A 245 -5.05 0.61 19.80
CA GLN A 245 -4.10 1.71 19.59
C GLN A 245 -4.67 2.79 18.66
N ILE A 246 -5.32 2.40 17.57
CA ILE A 246 -5.99 3.34 16.64
C ILE A 246 -7.12 4.07 17.37
N ALA A 247 -7.97 3.36 18.10
CA ALA A 247 -9.06 3.95 18.88
C ALA A 247 -8.51 4.99 19.87
N ARG A 248 -7.46 4.64 20.61
CA ARG A 248 -6.78 5.55 21.53
C ARG A 248 -6.28 6.81 20.83
N ALA A 249 -5.57 6.66 19.71
CA ALA A 249 -5.04 7.79 18.96
C ALA A 249 -6.14 8.72 18.43
N LEU A 250 -7.25 8.16 17.95
CA LEU A 250 -8.40 8.92 17.47
C LEU A 250 -9.09 9.68 18.61
N PHE A 251 -9.24 9.07 19.78
CA PHE A 251 -9.86 9.72 20.96
C PHE A 251 -8.96 10.82 21.54
N ASP A 252 -7.68 10.56 21.72
CA ASP A 252 -6.72 11.51 22.27
C ASP A 252 -6.61 12.79 21.40
N LYS A 253 -6.79 12.67 20.08
CA LYS A 253 -6.81 13.79 19.13
C LYS A 253 -8.21 14.36 18.85
N GLY A 254 -9.25 13.80 19.45
CA GLY A 254 -10.64 14.24 19.25
C GLY A 254 -11.17 14.00 17.83
N ALA A 255 -10.55 13.10 17.07
CA ALA A 255 -10.93 12.78 15.69
C ALA A 255 -12.16 11.88 15.62
N ALA A 256 -12.35 11.01 16.61
CA ALA A 256 -13.54 10.17 16.75
C ALA A 256 -14.06 10.21 18.19
N SER A 257 -15.35 9.95 18.35
CA SER A 257 -16.01 9.80 19.66
C SER A 257 -16.40 8.34 19.95
N ARG A 258 -16.38 7.49 18.93
CA ARG A 258 -16.75 6.07 19.04
C ARG A 258 -15.98 5.23 18.04
N VAL A 259 -15.44 4.11 18.52
CA VAL A 259 -14.91 3.02 17.69
C VAL A 259 -15.69 1.76 18.03
N VAL A 260 -16.23 1.09 17.01
CA VAL A 260 -16.95 -0.19 17.14
C VAL A 260 -16.06 -1.27 16.57
N ALA A 261 -15.54 -2.15 17.43
CA ALA A 261 -14.74 -3.29 17.06
C ALA A 261 -15.66 -4.46 16.64
N CYS A 262 -15.58 -4.87 15.37
CA CYS A 262 -16.42 -5.90 14.79
C CYS A 262 -15.64 -7.23 14.73
N GLN A 263 -16.00 -8.18 15.57
CA GLN A 263 -15.37 -9.51 15.57
C GLN A 263 -15.78 -10.28 14.32
N MET A 264 -14.80 -10.78 13.57
CA MET A 264 -15.02 -11.57 12.35
C MET A 264 -14.36 -12.96 12.47
N PRO A 265 -14.81 -13.94 11.67
CA PRO A 265 -14.10 -15.22 11.55
C PRO A 265 -12.69 -15.01 11.00
N ARG A 266 -11.72 -15.79 11.49
CA ARG A 266 -10.37 -15.82 10.91
C ARG A 266 -10.35 -16.76 9.70
N SER A 267 -10.77 -16.25 8.57
CA SER A 267 -10.80 -17.02 7.32
C SER A 267 -10.58 -16.12 6.11
N ARG A 268 -10.05 -16.69 5.03
CA ARG A 268 -9.82 -15.96 3.77
C ARG A 268 -11.12 -15.37 3.20
N SER A 269 -12.25 -16.04 3.35
CA SER A 269 -13.57 -15.56 2.90
C SER A 269 -14.11 -14.36 3.68
N ALA A 270 -13.57 -14.10 4.86
CA ALA A 270 -13.87 -12.94 5.71
C ALA A 270 -12.59 -12.17 6.03
N MET A 271 -11.75 -11.93 5.00
CA MET A 271 -10.43 -11.35 5.19
C MET A 271 -10.48 -9.93 5.73
N HIS A 272 -11.51 -9.17 5.34
CA HIS A 272 -11.75 -7.79 5.79
C HIS A 272 -13.24 -7.55 6.04
N LEU A 273 -13.55 -6.49 6.79
CA LEU A 273 -14.94 -6.08 7.03
C LEU A 273 -15.68 -5.74 5.75
N ASP A 274 -15.01 -5.09 4.77
CA ASP A 274 -15.59 -4.72 3.48
C ASP A 274 -15.88 -5.92 2.55
N THR A 275 -15.38 -7.11 2.86
CA THR A 275 -15.72 -8.34 2.14
C THR A 275 -17.04 -8.98 2.61
N VAL A 276 -17.50 -8.63 3.81
CA VAL A 276 -18.69 -9.23 4.45
C VAL A 276 -19.78 -8.21 4.77
N PHE A 277 -19.44 -6.93 4.77
CA PHE A 277 -20.37 -5.84 5.12
C PHE A 277 -20.09 -4.60 4.26
N SER A 278 -21.14 -3.92 3.82
CA SER A 278 -21.06 -2.65 3.11
C SER A 278 -22.24 -1.75 3.48
N LEU A 279 -22.00 -0.45 3.47
CA LEU A 279 -23.03 0.56 3.64
C LEU A 279 -23.54 1.01 2.27
N CYS A 280 -24.85 0.98 2.07
CA CYS A 280 -25.48 1.35 0.79
C CYS A 280 -25.96 2.81 0.78
N ASP A 281 -26.37 3.35 1.92
CA ASP A 281 -26.83 4.72 2.10
C ASP A 281 -26.53 5.21 3.54
N ARG A 282 -26.94 6.45 3.81
CA ARG A 282 -26.73 7.12 5.11
C ARG A 282 -27.79 6.72 6.15
N ASP A 283 -28.93 6.24 5.69
CA ASP A 283 -30.10 5.90 6.52
C ASP A 283 -30.27 4.36 6.63
#